data_0355cd40b6302c73341353e15e22c4d3
#
_entry.id   0355cd40b6302c73341353e15e22c4d3
#
_cell.length_a   1.000
_cell.length_b   1.000
_cell.length_c   1.000
_cell.angle_alpha   90.00
_cell.angle_beta   90.00
_cell.angle_gamma   90.00
#
_symmetry.space_group_name_H-M   'P 1'
#
loop_
_entity.id
_entity.type
_entity.pdbx_description
1 polymer ?
#
loop_
_entity_poly.entity_id
_entity_poly.type
_entity_poly.pdbx_seq_one_letter_code
_entity_poly.pdbx_strand_id
1 'polypeptide(L)'
;ATEPKSQTQLARETGMTSKEYREREAARSKALQAEAAVEYARNKARAEGKTAAEVQAAMEKAETEGNAERKESIGSPCLMAVCVTWFGLGAFQSAASISIVAFATEAHMKQYTGFVFACFSLSSLIGALVYGAKNWKIPLWKRFYFCLAVVNLGIGSFMFAKHLWVIMIIYLCIGVCQAPTWVNGNQLMLHLVPPTRFTEGMAWMGAMNSIGGSVGSAIAGQFIDRMGSHGGFIVVTTLALASLVIALFGFKQIKEST
;
A
#
# COMPACT_ATOMS: atom_id res chain seq x y z
N ALA A 1 -11.87 -11.50 35.81
CA ALA A 1 -11.26 -11.37 34.48
C ALA A 1 -9.96 -10.59 34.65
N THR A 2 -8.81 -11.26 34.55
CA THR A 2 -7.49 -10.62 34.61
C THR A 2 -7.23 -9.92 33.29
N GLU A 3 -6.89 -8.62 33.35
CA GLU A 3 -6.48 -7.85 32.16
C GLU A 3 -5.32 -8.56 31.43
N PRO A 4 -5.32 -8.59 30.08
CA PRO A 4 -4.23 -9.17 29.34
C PRO A 4 -2.94 -8.39 29.59
N LYS A 5 -1.92 -9.08 30.10
CA LYS A 5 -0.60 -8.49 30.37
C LYS A 5 0.01 -7.87 29.13
N SER A 6 0.58 -6.68 29.23
CA SER A 6 1.25 -6.04 28.11
C SER A 6 2.51 -6.83 27.68
N GLN A 7 2.85 -6.80 26.39
CA GLN A 7 4.03 -7.48 25.85
C GLN A 7 5.35 -7.10 26.57
N THR A 8 5.41 -5.86 27.07
CA THR A 8 6.56 -5.37 27.85
C THR A 8 6.63 -6.00 29.24
N GLN A 9 5.49 -6.32 29.86
CA GLN A 9 5.44 -7.03 31.14
C GLN A 9 5.84 -8.50 30.98
N LEU A 10 5.37 -9.17 29.92
CA LEU A 10 5.74 -10.55 29.59
C LEU A 10 7.24 -10.70 29.26
N ALA A 11 7.82 -9.74 28.55
CA ALA A 11 9.25 -9.72 28.28
C ALA A 11 10.08 -9.58 29.56
N ARG A 12 9.65 -8.76 30.53
CA ARG A 12 10.35 -8.64 31.83
C ARG A 12 10.25 -9.90 32.67
N GLU A 13 9.10 -10.59 32.68
CA GLU A 13 8.91 -11.86 33.40
C GLU A 13 9.81 -12.98 32.85
N THR A 14 10.14 -12.95 31.54
CA THR A 14 10.99 -13.95 30.88
C THR A 14 12.48 -13.58 30.89
N GLY A 15 12.87 -12.42 31.44
CA GLY A 15 14.24 -11.94 31.48
C GLY A 15 14.81 -11.55 30.10
N MET A 16 13.97 -11.35 29.12
CA MET A 16 14.35 -11.01 27.74
C MET A 16 14.15 -9.51 27.48
N THR A 17 14.90 -8.98 26.49
CA THR A 17 14.58 -7.66 25.96
C THR A 17 13.25 -7.71 25.20
N SER A 18 12.51 -6.58 25.15
CA SER A 18 11.23 -6.49 24.43
C SER A 18 11.37 -6.86 22.94
N LYS A 19 12.56 -6.69 22.36
CA LYS A 19 12.89 -7.07 20.98
C LYS A 19 13.01 -8.58 20.83
N GLU A 20 13.80 -9.22 21.69
CA GLU A 20 14.00 -10.68 21.70
C GLU A 20 12.69 -11.43 21.97
N TYR A 21 11.86 -10.90 22.87
CA TYR A 21 10.54 -11.49 23.15
C TYR A 21 9.66 -11.47 21.91
N ARG A 22 9.58 -10.34 21.18
CA ARG A 22 8.80 -10.22 19.94
C ARG A 22 9.33 -11.14 18.84
N GLU A 23 10.64 -11.25 18.68
CA GLU A 23 11.25 -12.14 17.69
C GLU A 23 10.95 -13.61 18.00
N ARG A 24 10.98 -14.00 19.27
CA ARG A 24 10.65 -15.35 19.72
C ARG A 24 9.18 -15.68 19.57
N GLU A 25 8.30 -14.74 19.87
CA GLU A 25 6.85 -14.89 19.71
C GLU A 25 6.46 -14.98 18.21
N ALA A 26 7.09 -14.17 17.37
CA ALA A 26 6.93 -14.24 15.91
C ALA A 26 7.45 -15.57 15.34
N ALA A 27 8.59 -16.08 15.82
CA ALA A 27 9.13 -17.38 15.41
C ALA A 27 8.20 -18.53 15.83
N ARG A 28 7.66 -18.47 17.06
CA ARG A 28 6.69 -19.44 17.58
C ARG A 28 5.38 -19.44 16.79
N SER A 29 4.86 -18.26 16.48
CA SER A 29 3.66 -18.11 15.66
C SER A 29 3.84 -18.72 14.26
N LYS A 30 5.01 -18.49 13.64
CA LYS A 30 5.34 -19.07 12.32
C LYS A 30 5.47 -20.60 12.37
N ALA A 31 6.04 -21.14 13.45
CA ALA A 31 6.13 -22.58 13.62
C ALA A 31 4.74 -23.24 13.76
N LEU A 32 3.86 -22.63 14.56
CA LEU A 32 2.48 -23.10 14.73
C LEU A 32 1.69 -23.04 13.41
N GLN A 33 1.90 -22.02 12.59
CA GLN A 33 1.24 -21.92 11.28
C GLN A 33 1.73 -23.00 10.31
N ALA A 34 3.03 -23.33 10.30
CA ALA A 34 3.58 -24.38 9.48
C ALA A 34 3.04 -25.78 9.91
N GLU A 35 2.98 -26.03 11.22
CA GLU A 35 2.38 -27.26 11.75
C GLU A 35 0.90 -27.38 11.38
N ALA A 36 0.13 -26.30 11.49
CA ALA A 36 -1.28 -26.27 11.12
C ALA A 36 -1.49 -26.54 9.62
N ALA A 37 -0.62 -26.04 8.75
CA ALA A 37 -0.69 -26.29 7.30
C ALA A 37 -0.43 -27.78 6.97
N VAL A 38 0.55 -28.40 7.62
CA VAL A 38 0.85 -29.83 7.46
C VAL A 38 -0.30 -30.68 7.98
N GLU A 39 -0.87 -30.32 9.13
CA GLU A 39 -2.01 -31.03 9.71
C GLU A 39 -3.26 -30.90 8.81
N TYR A 40 -3.51 -29.73 8.26
CA TYR A 40 -4.59 -29.49 7.30
C TYR A 40 -4.41 -30.37 6.05
N ALA A 41 -3.20 -30.41 5.46
CA ALA A 41 -2.91 -31.24 4.29
C ALA A 41 -3.13 -32.73 4.60
N ARG A 42 -2.72 -33.18 5.79
CA ARG A 42 -2.96 -34.57 6.28
C ARG A 42 -4.45 -34.88 6.37
N ASN A 43 -5.22 -34.00 7.00
CA ASN A 43 -6.65 -34.24 7.22
C ASN A 43 -7.42 -34.18 5.90
N LYS A 44 -7.07 -33.30 5.00
CA LYS A 44 -7.65 -33.22 3.65
C LYS A 44 -7.37 -34.48 2.84
N ALA A 45 -6.12 -34.95 2.81
CA ALA A 45 -5.75 -36.17 2.08
C ALA A 45 -6.45 -37.41 2.63
N ARG A 46 -6.65 -37.50 3.97
CA ARG A 46 -7.42 -38.56 4.61
C ARG A 46 -8.91 -38.49 4.25
N ALA A 47 -9.49 -37.28 4.22
CA ALA A 47 -10.90 -37.10 3.84
C ALA A 47 -11.16 -37.44 2.37
N GLU A 48 -10.16 -37.29 1.51
CA GLU A 48 -10.20 -37.68 0.10
C GLU A 48 -9.97 -39.19 -0.11
N GLY A 49 -9.81 -39.98 0.96
CA GLY A 49 -9.62 -41.43 0.89
C GLY A 49 -8.28 -41.90 0.29
N LYS A 50 -7.25 -41.02 0.35
CA LYS A 50 -5.92 -41.33 -0.19
C LYS A 50 -5.19 -42.37 0.64
N THR A 51 -4.33 -43.15 -0.01
CA THR A 51 -3.48 -44.14 0.63
C THR A 51 -2.46 -43.49 1.60
N ALA A 52 -1.94 -44.31 2.53
CA ALA A 52 -0.97 -43.82 3.52
C ALA A 52 0.26 -43.17 2.86
N ALA A 53 0.73 -43.69 1.73
CA ALA A 53 1.86 -43.13 0.98
C ALA A 53 1.52 -41.74 0.36
N GLU A 54 0.31 -41.59 -0.19
CA GLU A 54 -0.17 -40.32 -0.76
C GLU A 54 -0.43 -39.26 0.32
N VAL A 55 -0.88 -39.67 1.52
CA VAL A 55 -1.00 -38.80 2.67
C VAL A 55 0.38 -38.28 3.09
N GLN A 56 1.37 -39.16 3.11
CA GLN A 56 2.75 -38.80 3.49
C GLN A 56 3.39 -37.85 2.45
N ALA A 57 3.18 -38.11 1.15
CA ALA A 57 3.61 -37.25 0.08
C ALA A 57 2.93 -35.84 0.13
N ALA A 58 1.64 -35.80 0.50
CA ALA A 58 0.93 -34.52 0.68
C ALA A 58 1.46 -33.70 1.87
N MET A 59 1.85 -34.37 2.96
CA MET A 59 2.48 -33.74 4.12
C MET A 59 3.87 -33.21 3.78
N GLU A 60 4.71 -34.01 3.13
CA GLU A 60 6.06 -33.62 2.69
C GLU A 60 6.03 -32.47 1.69
N LYS A 61 5.03 -32.48 0.79
CA LYS A 61 4.80 -31.38 -0.12
C LYS A 61 4.43 -30.09 0.61
N ALA A 62 3.51 -30.14 1.58
CA ALA A 62 3.11 -29.00 2.40
C ALA A 62 4.28 -28.47 3.24
N GLU A 63 5.12 -29.34 3.77
CA GLU A 63 6.32 -28.97 4.52
C GLU A 63 7.37 -28.34 3.61
N THR A 64 7.57 -28.87 2.41
CA THR A 64 8.49 -28.33 1.40
C THR A 64 8.01 -26.97 0.89
N GLU A 65 6.72 -26.81 0.61
CA GLU A 65 6.12 -25.55 0.21
C GLU A 65 6.21 -24.51 1.35
N GLY A 66 5.92 -24.89 2.60
CA GLY A 66 6.09 -24.03 3.76
C GLY A 66 7.56 -23.61 3.99
N ASN A 67 8.51 -24.49 3.71
CA ASN A 67 9.95 -24.18 3.79
C ASN A 67 10.43 -23.35 2.59
N ALA A 68 9.89 -23.57 1.38
CA ALA A 68 10.16 -22.76 0.21
C ALA A 68 9.61 -21.33 0.37
N GLU A 69 8.38 -21.19 0.85
CA GLU A 69 7.79 -19.90 1.23
C GLU A 69 8.59 -19.17 2.32
N ARG A 70 9.22 -19.93 3.22
CA ARG A 70 10.10 -19.39 4.25
C ARG A 70 11.42 -18.89 3.68
N LYS A 71 11.88 -19.45 2.55
CA LYS A 71 13.10 -19.11 1.84
C LYS A 71 12.90 -18.04 0.76
N GLU A 72 11.67 -17.86 0.26
CA GLU A 72 11.32 -16.72 -0.58
C GLU A 72 11.39 -15.44 0.25
N SER A 73 12.54 -14.82 0.16
CA SER A 73 12.86 -13.55 0.78
C SER A 73 11.84 -12.50 0.33
N ILE A 74 11.43 -11.63 1.26
CA ILE A 74 10.71 -10.36 1.02
C ILE A 74 11.45 -9.45 0.02
N GLY A 75 12.54 -9.90 -0.55
CA GLY A 75 13.37 -9.26 -1.56
C GLY A 75 12.98 -9.57 -2.99
N SER A 76 11.74 -10.02 -3.29
CA SER A 76 11.36 -10.16 -4.70
C SER A 76 11.39 -8.77 -5.35
N PRO A 77 12.04 -8.63 -6.52
CA PRO A 77 12.15 -7.33 -7.21
C PRO A 77 10.77 -6.73 -7.50
N CYS A 78 9.76 -7.57 -7.63
CA CYS A 78 8.38 -7.17 -7.85
C CYS A 78 7.76 -6.52 -6.61
N LEU A 79 7.97 -7.07 -5.41
CA LEU A 79 7.53 -6.47 -4.15
C LEU A 79 8.24 -5.14 -3.89
N MET A 80 9.54 -5.06 -4.17
CA MET A 80 10.29 -3.81 -4.06
C MET A 80 9.74 -2.74 -5.01
N ALA A 81 9.41 -3.09 -6.26
CA ALA A 81 8.80 -2.15 -7.21
C ALA A 81 7.44 -1.62 -6.71
N VAL A 82 6.60 -2.48 -6.12
CA VAL A 82 5.33 -2.06 -5.51
C VAL A 82 5.59 -1.16 -4.30
N CYS A 83 6.49 -1.51 -3.39
CA CYS A 83 6.82 -0.72 -2.21
C CYS A 83 7.35 0.68 -2.59
N VAL A 84 8.22 0.78 -3.60
CA VAL A 84 8.73 2.07 -4.08
C VAL A 84 7.63 2.89 -4.75
N THR A 85 6.70 2.26 -5.47
CA THR A 85 5.51 2.94 -6.01
C THR A 85 4.64 3.52 -4.89
N TRP A 86 4.44 2.77 -3.81
CA TRP A 86 3.67 3.23 -2.64
C TRP A 86 4.37 4.36 -1.88
N PHE A 87 5.69 4.31 -1.79
CA PHE A 87 6.48 5.44 -1.28
C PHE A 87 6.23 6.71 -2.10
N GLY A 88 6.30 6.60 -3.43
CA GLY A 88 6.01 7.72 -4.33
C GLY A 88 4.59 8.25 -4.18
N LEU A 89 3.58 7.35 -4.09
CA LEU A 89 2.17 7.71 -3.84
C LEU A 89 2.01 8.50 -2.55
N GLY A 90 2.61 8.04 -1.45
CA GLY A 90 2.59 8.74 -0.17
C GLY A 90 3.24 10.12 -0.28
N ALA A 91 4.41 10.19 -0.93
CA ALA A 91 5.18 11.41 -1.05
C ALA A 91 4.42 12.53 -1.78
N PHE A 92 3.94 12.27 -2.99
CA PHE A 92 3.24 13.34 -3.74
C PHE A 92 1.86 13.65 -3.16
N GLN A 93 1.15 12.68 -2.56
CA GLN A 93 -0.16 12.91 -1.98
C GLN A 93 -0.09 13.80 -0.73
N SER A 94 0.87 13.55 0.15
CA SER A 94 1.10 14.40 1.34
C SER A 94 1.61 15.78 0.94
N ALA A 95 2.52 15.87 -0.03
CA ALA A 95 2.99 17.14 -0.59
C ALA A 95 1.84 17.96 -1.18
N ALA A 96 0.93 17.31 -1.94
CA ALA A 96 -0.25 17.94 -2.52
C ALA A 96 -1.18 18.53 -1.46
N SER A 97 -1.44 17.75 -0.38
CA SER A 97 -2.31 18.20 0.71
C SER A 97 -1.79 19.47 1.37
N ILE A 98 -0.49 19.52 1.68
CA ILE A 98 0.14 20.70 2.30
C ILE A 98 0.16 21.88 1.33
N SER A 99 0.48 21.64 0.05
CA SER A 99 0.52 22.69 -0.97
C SER A 99 -0.85 23.34 -1.21
N ILE A 100 -1.94 22.57 -1.16
CA ILE A 100 -3.30 23.08 -1.27
C ILE A 100 -3.67 23.94 -0.06
N VAL A 101 -3.29 23.52 1.15
CA VAL A 101 -3.51 24.32 2.37
C VAL A 101 -2.75 25.64 2.28
N ALA A 102 -1.50 25.63 1.82
CA ALA A 102 -0.70 26.83 1.61
C ALA A 102 -1.34 27.76 0.57
N PHE A 103 -1.74 27.22 -0.57
CA PHE A 103 -2.41 27.99 -1.63
C PHE A 103 -3.73 28.62 -1.14
N ALA A 104 -4.55 27.87 -0.42
CA ALA A 104 -5.80 28.39 0.14
C ALA A 104 -5.55 29.49 1.19
N THR A 105 -4.45 29.39 1.94
CA THR A 105 -4.05 30.41 2.91
C THR A 105 -3.58 31.69 2.22
N GLU A 106 -2.76 31.59 1.18
CA GLU A 106 -2.30 32.73 0.36
C GLU A 106 -3.47 33.42 -0.36
N ALA A 107 -4.44 32.62 -0.84
CA ALA A 107 -5.65 33.15 -1.49
C ALA A 107 -6.68 33.74 -0.49
N HIS A 108 -6.38 33.79 0.81
CA HIS A 108 -7.34 34.17 1.88
C HIS A 108 -8.63 33.33 1.91
N MET A 109 -8.58 32.11 1.40
CA MET A 109 -9.70 31.16 1.28
C MET A 109 -9.52 29.91 2.15
N LYS A 110 -8.74 30.00 3.22
CA LYS A 110 -8.40 28.87 4.11
C LYS A 110 -9.64 28.12 4.64
N GLN A 111 -10.74 28.82 4.87
CA GLN A 111 -12.00 28.22 5.33
C GLN A 111 -12.60 27.22 4.34
N TYR A 112 -12.28 27.33 3.04
CA TYR A 112 -12.79 26.43 2.01
C TYR A 112 -11.91 25.20 1.80
N THR A 113 -10.76 25.08 2.45
CA THR A 113 -9.85 23.94 2.31
C THR A 113 -10.53 22.63 2.71
N GLY A 114 -11.29 22.64 3.81
CA GLY A 114 -12.07 21.48 4.23
C GLY A 114 -13.08 21.03 3.19
N PHE A 115 -13.70 21.98 2.47
CA PHE A 115 -14.64 21.67 1.40
C PHE A 115 -13.97 21.02 0.19
N VAL A 116 -12.75 21.47 -0.16
CA VAL A 116 -11.94 20.85 -1.23
C VAL A 116 -11.63 19.39 -0.90
N PHE A 117 -11.21 19.09 0.32
CA PHE A 117 -10.97 17.71 0.75
C PHE A 117 -12.25 16.88 0.88
N ALA A 118 -13.37 17.48 1.28
CA ALA A 118 -14.66 16.81 1.32
C ALA A 118 -15.12 16.39 -0.09
N CYS A 119 -14.98 17.26 -1.08
CA CYS A 119 -15.27 16.96 -2.48
C CYS A 119 -14.38 15.80 -3.01
N PHE A 120 -13.09 15.82 -2.68
CA PHE A 120 -12.18 14.72 -3.03
C PHE A 120 -12.61 13.40 -2.40
N SER A 121 -12.94 13.40 -1.10
CA SER A 121 -13.39 12.20 -0.39
C SER A 121 -14.70 11.66 -0.95
N LEU A 122 -15.66 12.55 -1.25
CA LEU A 122 -16.94 12.18 -1.85
C LEU A 122 -16.76 11.55 -3.25
N SER A 123 -15.92 12.16 -4.08
CA SER A 123 -15.63 11.63 -5.42
C SER A 123 -14.89 10.29 -5.34
N SER A 124 -14.00 10.11 -4.37
CA SER A 124 -13.31 8.84 -4.11
C SER A 124 -14.29 7.75 -3.67
N LEU A 125 -15.27 8.09 -2.82
CA LEU A 125 -16.33 7.18 -2.41
C LEU A 125 -17.18 6.73 -3.61
N ILE A 126 -17.61 7.68 -4.46
CA ILE A 126 -18.34 7.37 -5.68
C ILE A 126 -17.51 6.47 -6.59
N GLY A 127 -16.23 6.79 -6.76
CA GLY A 127 -15.29 5.97 -7.52
C GLY A 127 -15.16 4.53 -6.98
N ALA A 128 -15.09 4.38 -5.66
CA ALA A 128 -15.05 3.06 -5.02
C ALA A 128 -16.32 2.24 -5.27
N LEU A 129 -17.50 2.86 -5.13
CA LEU A 129 -18.80 2.21 -5.37
C LEU A 129 -18.96 1.77 -6.81
N VAL A 130 -18.69 2.67 -7.76
CA VAL A 130 -18.76 2.38 -9.21
C VAL A 130 -17.75 1.29 -9.60
N TYR A 131 -16.54 1.37 -9.05
CA TYR A 131 -15.50 0.40 -9.32
C TYR A 131 -15.84 -0.98 -8.75
N GLY A 132 -16.38 -1.05 -7.54
CA GLY A 132 -16.77 -2.29 -6.88
C GLY A 132 -18.01 -2.96 -7.50
N ALA A 133 -18.95 -2.17 -8.03
CA ALA A 133 -20.17 -2.68 -8.67
C ALA A 133 -19.94 -3.30 -10.07
N LYS A 134 -18.77 -3.04 -10.69
CA LYS A 134 -18.50 -3.47 -12.06
C LYS A 134 -17.61 -4.70 -12.12
N ASN A 135 -18.06 -5.74 -12.85
CA ASN A 135 -17.23 -6.88 -13.20
C ASN A 135 -16.24 -6.49 -14.32
N TRP A 136 -14.97 -6.36 -13.95
CA TRP A 136 -13.92 -5.92 -14.85
C TRP A 136 -13.31 -7.08 -15.63
N LYS A 137 -13.40 -7.03 -16.96
CA LYS A 137 -12.74 -7.98 -17.88
C LYS A 137 -11.28 -7.60 -18.21
N ILE A 138 -10.86 -6.39 -17.80
CA ILE A 138 -9.53 -5.86 -18.07
C ILE A 138 -8.54 -6.41 -17.02
N PRO A 139 -7.34 -6.88 -17.40
CA PRO A 139 -6.36 -7.40 -16.45
C PRO A 139 -5.96 -6.36 -15.39
N LEU A 140 -5.68 -6.84 -14.17
CA LEU A 140 -5.45 -6.04 -12.96
C LEU A 140 -4.36 -4.99 -13.15
N TRP A 141 -3.23 -5.38 -13.75
CA TRP A 141 -2.10 -4.50 -13.98
C TRP A 141 -2.44 -3.29 -14.88
N LYS A 142 -3.26 -3.48 -15.95
CA LYS A 142 -3.69 -2.36 -16.82
C LYS A 142 -4.55 -1.35 -16.07
N ARG A 143 -5.45 -1.84 -15.22
CA ARG A 143 -6.33 -0.98 -14.41
C ARG A 143 -5.52 -0.18 -13.39
N PHE A 144 -4.57 -0.84 -12.72
CA PHE A 144 -3.69 -0.21 -11.75
C PHE A 144 -2.90 0.95 -12.39
N TYR A 145 -2.19 0.68 -13.49
CA TYR A 145 -1.39 1.71 -14.17
C TYR A 145 -2.21 2.82 -14.77
N PHE A 146 -3.41 2.52 -15.31
CA PHE A 146 -4.31 3.54 -15.82
C PHE A 146 -4.78 4.50 -14.71
N CYS A 147 -5.28 3.96 -13.60
CA CYS A 147 -5.70 4.77 -12.47
C CYS A 147 -4.54 5.55 -11.86
N LEU A 148 -3.36 4.92 -11.72
CA LEU A 148 -2.15 5.55 -11.24
C LEU A 148 -1.73 6.73 -12.13
N ALA A 149 -1.75 6.56 -13.45
CA ALA A 149 -1.41 7.61 -14.41
C ALA A 149 -2.40 8.78 -14.32
N VAL A 150 -3.70 8.50 -14.25
CA VAL A 150 -4.74 9.54 -14.12
C VAL A 150 -4.55 10.35 -12.83
N VAL A 151 -4.29 9.67 -11.70
CA VAL A 151 -4.05 10.35 -10.42
C VAL A 151 -2.77 11.20 -10.48
N ASN A 152 -1.66 10.67 -11.00
CA ASN A 152 -0.39 11.39 -11.10
C ASN A 152 -0.48 12.59 -12.03
N LEU A 153 -1.05 12.45 -13.22
CA LEU A 153 -1.22 13.54 -14.18
C LEU A 153 -2.19 14.59 -13.67
N GLY A 154 -3.28 14.16 -13.03
CA GLY A 154 -4.27 15.06 -12.45
C GLY A 154 -3.67 15.91 -11.33
N ILE A 155 -2.92 15.31 -10.40
CA ILE A 155 -2.23 16.03 -9.32
C ILE A 155 -1.12 16.92 -9.89
N GLY A 156 -0.37 16.45 -10.88
CA GLY A 156 0.64 17.27 -11.58
C GLY A 156 0.06 18.52 -12.24
N SER A 157 -1.21 18.51 -12.65
CA SER A 157 -1.87 19.67 -13.24
C SER A 157 -2.20 20.80 -12.25
N PHE A 158 -2.02 20.57 -10.93
CA PHE A 158 -2.17 21.65 -9.93
C PHE A 158 -1.22 22.82 -10.15
N MET A 159 -0.08 22.60 -10.79
CA MET A 159 0.86 23.66 -11.16
C MET A 159 0.21 24.75 -12.04
N PHE A 160 -0.81 24.39 -12.81
CA PHE A 160 -1.53 25.33 -13.69
C PHE A 160 -2.76 25.97 -13.02
N ALA A 161 -3.08 25.57 -11.78
CA ALA A 161 -4.26 26.07 -11.09
C ALA A 161 -4.01 27.49 -10.56
N LYS A 162 -4.77 28.46 -11.05
CA LYS A 162 -4.77 29.85 -10.60
C LYS A 162 -5.81 30.16 -9.53
N HIS A 163 -6.80 29.30 -9.37
CA HIS A 163 -7.91 29.49 -8.45
C HIS A 163 -8.20 28.19 -7.67
N LEU A 164 -8.60 28.32 -6.41
CA LEU A 164 -8.95 27.17 -5.55
C LEU A 164 -10.06 26.30 -6.15
N TRP A 165 -11.00 26.88 -6.87
CA TRP A 165 -12.07 26.17 -7.55
C TRP A 165 -11.56 25.23 -8.65
N VAL A 166 -10.48 25.60 -9.33
CA VAL A 166 -9.85 24.73 -10.34
C VAL A 166 -9.24 23.50 -9.66
N ILE A 167 -8.56 23.67 -8.54
CA ILE A 167 -8.02 22.55 -7.73
C ILE A 167 -9.15 21.63 -7.28
N MET A 168 -10.29 22.18 -6.85
CA MET A 168 -11.45 21.41 -6.43
C MET A 168 -12.01 20.55 -7.58
N ILE A 169 -12.13 21.12 -8.78
CA ILE A 169 -12.62 20.39 -9.97
C ILE A 169 -11.64 19.27 -10.34
N ILE A 170 -10.33 19.56 -10.35
CA ILE A 170 -9.32 18.56 -10.62
C ILE A 170 -9.40 17.43 -9.58
N TYR A 171 -9.50 17.77 -8.29
CA TYR A 171 -9.67 16.80 -7.21
C TYR A 171 -10.92 15.94 -7.34
N LEU A 172 -12.00 16.53 -7.79
CA LEU A 172 -13.24 15.80 -8.06
C LEU A 172 -13.07 14.79 -9.19
N CYS A 173 -12.33 15.14 -10.24
CA CYS A 173 -12.03 14.25 -11.36
C CYS A 173 -11.08 13.11 -10.97
N ILE A 174 -9.97 13.41 -10.28
CA ILE A 174 -8.98 12.39 -9.90
C ILE A 174 -9.42 11.53 -8.72
N GLY A 175 -10.28 12.06 -7.84
CA GLY A 175 -10.78 11.33 -6.68
C GLY A 175 -11.50 10.04 -7.09
N VAL A 176 -12.22 10.03 -8.23
CA VAL A 176 -12.85 8.82 -8.77
C VAL A 176 -11.85 7.70 -9.04
N CYS A 177 -10.62 8.02 -9.42
CA CYS A 177 -9.54 7.04 -9.66
C CYS A 177 -8.72 6.71 -8.41
N GLN A 178 -8.83 7.49 -7.35
CA GLN A 178 -8.04 7.32 -6.11
C GLN A 178 -8.34 5.99 -5.41
N ALA A 179 -9.61 5.72 -5.10
CA ALA A 179 -9.99 4.47 -4.45
C ALA A 179 -9.70 3.23 -5.31
N PRO A 180 -9.99 3.20 -6.62
CA PRO A 180 -9.55 2.13 -7.51
C PRO A 180 -8.04 1.90 -7.51
N THR A 181 -7.22 2.94 -7.40
CA THR A 181 -5.74 2.79 -7.31
C THR A 181 -5.35 2.00 -6.06
N TRP A 182 -5.93 2.32 -4.90
CA TRP A 182 -5.69 1.59 -3.65
C TRP A 182 -6.19 0.15 -3.72
N VAL A 183 -7.40 -0.07 -4.22
CA VAL A 183 -7.99 -1.41 -4.35
C VAL A 183 -7.13 -2.29 -5.27
N ASN A 184 -6.74 -1.78 -6.44
CA ASN A 184 -5.90 -2.51 -7.38
C ASN A 184 -4.51 -2.80 -6.81
N GLY A 185 -3.92 -1.86 -6.07
CA GLY A 185 -2.63 -2.06 -5.40
C GLY A 185 -2.70 -3.15 -4.34
N ASN A 186 -3.74 -3.16 -3.52
CA ASN A 186 -3.96 -4.22 -2.53
C ASN A 186 -4.21 -5.59 -3.20
N GLN A 187 -4.99 -5.64 -4.29
CA GLN A 187 -5.20 -6.87 -5.06
C GLN A 187 -3.90 -7.35 -5.71
N LEU A 188 -3.07 -6.44 -6.21
CA LEU A 188 -1.77 -6.77 -6.78
C LEU A 188 -0.87 -7.43 -5.71
N MET A 189 -0.88 -6.90 -4.47
CA MET A 189 -0.15 -7.49 -3.35
C MET A 189 -0.59 -8.92 -3.04
N LEU A 190 -1.89 -9.24 -3.15
CA LEU A 190 -2.41 -10.61 -2.97
C LEU A 190 -1.83 -11.61 -3.99
N HIS A 191 -1.47 -11.15 -5.19
CA HIS A 191 -0.85 -11.99 -6.22
C HIS A 191 0.67 -12.09 -6.08
N LEU A 192 1.31 -11.12 -5.43
CA LEU A 192 2.77 -11.03 -5.33
C LEU A 192 3.35 -11.65 -4.07
N VAL A 193 2.54 -11.80 -3.03
CA VAL A 193 2.98 -12.28 -1.71
C VAL A 193 2.21 -13.54 -1.34
N PRO A 194 2.89 -14.59 -0.85
CA PRO A 194 2.21 -15.78 -0.34
C PRO A 194 1.18 -15.43 0.73
N PRO A 195 0.05 -16.16 0.82
CA PRO A 195 -1.02 -15.89 1.80
C PRO A 195 -0.52 -15.83 3.25
N THR A 196 0.51 -16.61 3.58
CA THR A 196 1.14 -16.67 4.91
C THR A 196 1.88 -15.38 5.28
N ARG A 197 2.29 -14.57 4.29
CA ARG A 197 3.04 -13.32 4.47
C ARG A 197 2.28 -12.07 4.02
N PHE A 198 1.02 -12.22 3.69
CA PHE A 198 0.20 -11.11 3.20
C PHE A 198 0.17 -9.91 4.17
N THR A 199 0.01 -10.18 5.47
CA THR A 199 0.02 -9.12 6.50
C THR A 199 1.36 -8.38 6.55
N GLU A 200 2.47 -9.09 6.34
CA GLU A 200 3.81 -8.50 6.28
C GLU A 200 3.98 -7.61 5.04
N GLY A 201 3.53 -8.08 3.88
CA GLY A 201 3.52 -7.30 2.64
C GLY A 201 2.67 -6.02 2.76
N MET A 202 1.50 -6.11 3.36
CA MET A 202 0.64 -4.95 3.63
C MET A 202 1.28 -3.97 4.61
N ALA A 203 1.99 -4.47 5.63
CA ALA A 203 2.73 -3.64 6.58
C ALA A 203 3.87 -2.87 5.89
N TRP A 204 4.62 -3.52 4.99
CA TRP A 204 5.65 -2.86 4.18
C TRP A 204 5.07 -1.77 3.26
N MET A 205 3.95 -2.05 2.57
CA MET A 205 3.26 -1.04 1.76
C MET A 205 2.84 0.17 2.59
N GLY A 206 2.21 -0.06 3.74
CA GLY A 206 1.78 0.99 4.65
C GLY A 206 2.95 1.82 5.20
N ALA A 207 4.03 1.15 5.60
CA ALA A 207 5.25 1.79 6.08
C ALA A 207 5.89 2.68 4.98
N MET A 208 6.04 2.15 3.77
CA MET A 208 6.59 2.91 2.63
C MET A 208 5.73 4.10 2.27
N ASN A 209 4.40 3.95 2.27
CA ASN A 209 3.48 5.07 2.05
C ASN A 209 3.64 6.16 3.14
N SER A 210 3.74 5.79 4.41
CA SER A 210 3.90 6.72 5.52
C SER A 210 5.26 7.43 5.49
N ILE A 211 6.35 6.71 5.21
CA ILE A 211 7.69 7.28 5.07
C ILE A 211 7.72 8.24 3.87
N GLY A 212 7.15 7.81 2.73
CA GLY A 212 6.99 8.66 1.56
C GLY A 212 6.23 9.94 1.89
N GLY A 213 5.10 9.82 2.59
CA GLY A 213 4.30 10.95 3.03
C GLY A 213 5.07 11.95 3.90
N SER A 214 5.86 11.44 4.84
CA SER A 214 6.70 12.29 5.71
C SER A 214 7.79 13.01 4.91
N VAL A 215 8.47 12.32 4.01
CA VAL A 215 9.50 12.91 3.15
C VAL A 215 8.89 13.93 2.19
N GLY A 216 7.79 13.58 1.53
CA GLY A 216 7.09 14.47 0.59
C GLY A 216 6.59 15.75 1.25
N SER A 217 5.99 15.64 2.45
CA SER A 217 5.54 16.81 3.21
C SER A 217 6.69 17.68 3.68
N ALA A 218 7.80 17.10 4.14
CA ALA A 218 8.97 17.87 4.57
C ALA A 218 9.61 18.65 3.42
N ILE A 219 9.77 18.01 2.25
CA ILE A 219 10.30 18.68 1.05
C ILE A 219 9.34 19.78 0.59
N ALA A 220 8.03 19.48 0.49
CA ALA A 220 7.04 20.46 0.08
C ALA A 220 7.00 21.66 1.04
N GLY A 221 7.07 21.43 2.36
CA GLY A 221 7.12 22.51 3.36
C GLY A 221 8.30 23.47 3.14
N GLN A 222 9.50 22.93 2.94
CA GLN A 222 10.69 23.77 2.68
C GLN A 222 10.57 24.63 1.42
N PHE A 223 9.96 24.09 0.36
CA PHE A 223 9.75 24.86 -0.88
C PHE A 223 8.61 25.86 -0.74
N ILE A 224 7.57 25.54 0.02
CA ILE A 224 6.49 26.48 0.35
C ILE A 224 7.03 27.67 1.15
N ASP A 225 7.89 27.43 2.14
CA ASP A 225 8.51 28.51 2.95
C ASP A 225 9.36 29.47 2.11
N ARG A 226 9.96 29.00 1.01
CA ARG A 226 10.84 29.80 0.14
C ARG A 226 10.13 30.45 -1.05
N MET A 227 9.16 29.77 -1.64
CA MET A 227 8.57 30.14 -2.93
C MET A 227 7.04 30.23 -2.87
N GLY A 228 6.45 30.10 -1.68
CA GLY A 228 5.00 30.06 -1.52
C GLY A 228 4.40 28.74 -2.05
N SER A 229 3.08 28.74 -2.22
CA SER A 229 2.32 27.57 -2.70
C SER A 229 2.77 27.05 -4.08
N HIS A 230 3.28 27.95 -4.93
CA HIS A 230 3.88 27.56 -6.22
C HIS A 230 5.06 26.61 -6.06
N GLY A 231 5.94 26.85 -5.06
CA GLY A 231 7.04 25.95 -4.73
C GLY A 231 6.53 24.55 -4.33
N GLY A 232 5.45 24.51 -3.55
CA GLY A 232 4.79 23.26 -3.20
C GLY A 232 4.27 22.48 -4.41
N PHE A 233 3.62 23.13 -5.36
CA PHE A 233 3.12 22.50 -6.58
C PHE A 233 4.23 22.00 -7.52
N ILE A 234 5.38 22.68 -7.57
CA ILE A 234 6.57 22.18 -8.30
C ILE A 234 7.03 20.85 -7.68
N VAL A 235 7.13 20.77 -6.35
CA VAL A 235 7.52 19.54 -5.64
C VAL A 235 6.49 18.42 -5.90
N VAL A 236 5.21 18.73 -5.82
CA VAL A 236 4.14 17.77 -6.09
C VAL A 236 4.26 17.19 -7.50
N THR A 237 4.44 18.06 -8.50
CA THR A 237 4.56 17.64 -9.90
C THR A 237 5.81 16.78 -10.14
N THR A 238 6.94 17.18 -9.57
CA THR A 238 8.21 16.41 -9.69
C THR A 238 8.10 15.05 -9.01
N LEU A 239 7.53 14.97 -7.81
CA LEU A 239 7.31 13.70 -7.10
C LEU A 239 6.30 12.80 -7.83
N ALA A 240 5.23 13.36 -8.38
CA ALA A 240 4.26 12.62 -9.16
C ALA A 240 4.89 12.03 -10.44
N LEU A 241 5.65 12.83 -11.20
CA LEU A 241 6.37 12.36 -12.37
C LEU A 241 7.42 11.30 -12.02
N ALA A 242 8.20 11.52 -10.96
CA ALA A 242 9.17 10.52 -10.48
C ALA A 242 8.49 9.20 -10.09
N SER A 243 7.37 9.27 -9.36
CA SER A 243 6.56 8.09 -9.00
C SER A 243 6.04 7.35 -10.23
N LEU A 244 5.56 8.07 -11.24
CA LEU A 244 5.08 7.49 -12.49
C LEU A 244 6.22 6.79 -13.26
N VAL A 245 7.38 7.43 -13.37
CA VAL A 245 8.55 6.87 -14.03
C VAL A 245 9.01 5.59 -13.32
N ILE A 246 9.10 5.62 -12.00
CA ILE A 246 9.46 4.43 -11.19
C ILE A 246 8.45 3.29 -11.41
N ALA A 247 7.16 3.61 -11.40
CA ALA A 247 6.12 2.62 -11.66
C ALA A 247 6.25 2.00 -13.05
N LEU A 248 6.61 2.79 -14.07
CA LEU A 248 6.83 2.30 -15.42
C LEU A 248 8.05 1.35 -15.53
N PHE A 249 9.12 1.59 -14.76
CA PHE A 249 10.24 0.64 -14.68
C PHE A 249 9.83 -0.70 -14.06
N GLY A 250 8.93 -0.69 -13.06
CA GLY A 250 8.35 -1.91 -12.48
C GLY A 250 7.34 -2.63 -13.38
N PHE A 251 6.86 -1.98 -14.45
CA PHE A 251 5.82 -2.49 -15.34
C PHE A 251 6.08 -3.88 -15.90
N LYS A 252 7.32 -4.13 -16.38
CA LYS A 252 7.70 -5.39 -16.99
C LYS A 252 7.64 -6.55 -15.99
N GLN A 253 8.10 -6.32 -14.77
CA GLN A 253 8.11 -7.30 -13.70
C GLN A 253 6.70 -7.62 -13.19
N ILE A 254 5.84 -6.61 -13.06
CA ILE A 254 4.45 -6.77 -12.61
C ILE A 254 3.59 -7.46 -13.68
N LYS A 255 3.85 -7.20 -14.97
CA LYS A 255 3.14 -7.85 -16.09
C LYS A 255 3.41 -9.35 -16.17
N GLU A 256 4.61 -9.79 -15.81
CA GLU A 256 5.03 -11.19 -15.89
C GLU A 256 4.49 -12.01 -14.70
N SER A 257 4.06 -11.38 -13.60
CA SER A 257 3.58 -12.02 -12.37
C SER A 257 2.06 -11.97 -12.19
N THR A 258 1.30 -11.36 -13.09
CA THR A 258 -0.17 -11.29 -13.10
C THR A 258 -0.76 -11.79 -14.42
#